data_a7fb565ffb1d62537bcf60be4fa849ae
#
_entry.id   a7fb565ffb1d62537bcf60be4fa849ae
#
_cell.length_a   1.000
_cell.length_b   1.000
_cell.length_c   1.000
_cell.angle_alpha   90.00
_cell.angle_beta   90.00
_cell.angle_gamma   90.00
#
_symmetry.space_group_name_H-M   'P 1'
#
loop_
_entity.id
_entity.type
_entity.pdbx_description
1 polymer ?
#
loop_
_entity_poly.entity_id
_entity_poly.type
_entity_poly.pdbx_seq_one_letter_code
_entity_poly.pdbx_strand_id
1 'polypeptide(L)'
;MLVLITCLIMVSCFGGPDPIEGENTYTIENTTSDEIQVVYTFASNIGSESGQTDSIVIKPMQSNRFVEFIIGAPDWTPSHVFESMVFLSTEKDTLLKMDVVDDREWVFTDSVIDHGYKVGYYHWLYKFSK
;
A
#
# COMPACT_ATOMS: atom_id res chain seq x y z
N MET A 1 -2.28 -8.82 52.93
CA MET A 1 -2.28 -9.90 51.92
C MET A 1 -3.17 -9.65 50.72
N LEU A 2 -3.98 -8.62 50.74
CA LEU A 2 -4.85 -8.26 49.60
C LEU A 2 -4.17 -7.28 48.61
N VAL A 3 -3.03 -6.71 48.96
CA VAL A 3 -2.35 -5.69 48.15
C VAL A 3 -1.42 -6.30 47.09
N LEU A 4 -1.03 -7.57 47.22
CA LEU A 4 -0.11 -8.22 46.30
C LEU A 4 -0.79 -8.80 45.05
N ILE A 5 -2.11 -8.94 45.06
CA ILE A 5 -2.84 -9.51 43.91
C ILE A 5 -3.21 -8.44 42.89
N THR A 6 -3.27 -7.18 43.29
CA THR A 6 -3.65 -6.08 42.39
C THR A 6 -2.51 -5.64 41.50
N CYS A 7 -1.23 -5.87 41.85
CA CYS A 7 -0.09 -5.54 41.01
C CYS A 7 0.19 -6.54 39.89
N LEU A 8 -0.29 -7.77 40.00
CA LEU A 8 -0.04 -8.78 38.98
C LEU A 8 -0.95 -8.64 37.75
N ILE A 9 -2.08 -7.96 37.89
CA ILE A 9 -3.05 -7.79 36.81
C ILE A 9 -2.67 -6.63 35.90
N MET A 10 -1.84 -5.72 36.36
CA MET A 10 -1.42 -4.55 35.56
C MET A 10 -0.30 -4.86 34.56
N VAL A 11 0.45 -5.95 34.73
CA VAL A 11 1.57 -6.30 33.87
C VAL A 11 1.11 -6.98 32.58
N SER A 12 -0.10 -7.53 32.56
CA SER A 12 -0.63 -8.18 31.36
C SER A 12 -1.27 -7.23 30.34
N CYS A 13 -1.44 -5.95 30.68
CA CYS A 13 -2.05 -4.96 29.77
C CYS A 13 -1.05 -4.22 28.87
N PHE A 14 0.26 -4.42 29.04
CA PHE A 14 1.30 -3.73 28.27
C PHE A 14 1.88 -4.55 27.11
N GLY A 15 1.37 -5.73 26.85
CA GLY A 15 1.81 -6.57 25.76
C GLY A 15 0.86 -6.51 24.56
N GLY A 16 0.58 -5.33 24.00
CA GLY A 16 -0.10 -5.23 22.71
C GLY A 16 0.83 -5.81 21.64
N PRO A 17 0.50 -6.94 20.97
CA PRO A 17 1.41 -7.62 20.07
C PRO A 17 1.52 -6.95 18.72
N ASP A 18 0.52 -6.19 18.27
CA ASP A 18 0.43 -5.68 16.90
C ASP A 18 0.55 -4.16 16.82
N PRO A 19 1.16 -3.63 15.74
CA PRO A 19 1.15 -2.20 15.50
C PRO A 19 -0.29 -1.69 15.35
N ILE A 20 -0.62 -0.63 16.09
CA ILE A 20 -1.95 0.01 16.05
C ILE A 20 -2.08 0.86 14.80
N GLU A 21 -0.96 1.38 14.32
CA GLU A 21 -0.88 2.24 13.15
C GLU A 21 0.10 1.66 12.15
N GLY A 22 -0.13 1.92 10.88
CA GLY A 22 0.73 1.50 9.81
C GLY A 22 0.76 2.51 8.67
N GLU A 23 1.83 2.48 7.94
CA GLU A 23 2.02 3.26 6.73
C GLU A 23 2.00 2.29 5.53
N ASN A 24 1.08 2.52 4.59
CA ASN A 24 0.98 1.74 3.37
C ASN A 24 1.52 2.55 2.20
N THR A 25 2.42 1.96 1.44
CA THR A 25 2.99 2.57 0.24
C THR A 25 2.83 1.66 -0.96
N TYR A 26 2.53 2.27 -2.11
CA TYR A 26 2.32 1.58 -3.38
C TYR A 26 3.26 2.18 -4.41
N THR A 27 4.09 1.33 -4.99
CA THR A 27 5.12 1.71 -5.95
C THR A 27 4.94 0.92 -7.24
N ILE A 28 5.14 1.59 -8.36
CA ILE A 28 5.22 0.95 -9.68
C ILE A 28 6.63 1.13 -10.21
N GLU A 29 7.24 0.04 -10.63
CA GLU A 29 8.51 0.02 -11.33
C GLU A 29 8.26 -0.19 -12.82
N ASN A 30 8.72 0.73 -13.65
CA ASN A 30 8.70 0.60 -15.09
C ASN A 30 10.00 -0.05 -15.56
N THR A 31 9.95 -1.33 -15.91
CA THR A 31 11.13 -2.08 -16.38
C THR A 31 11.34 -1.99 -17.89
N THR A 32 10.53 -1.19 -18.60
CA THR A 32 10.63 -1.01 -20.04
C THR A 32 11.54 0.14 -20.42
N SER A 33 11.89 0.21 -21.70
CA SER A 33 12.67 1.31 -22.29
C SER A 33 11.84 2.54 -22.63
N ASP A 34 10.52 2.49 -22.46
CA ASP A 34 9.60 3.56 -22.81
C ASP A 34 8.95 4.16 -21.55
N GLU A 35 8.64 5.45 -21.63
CA GLU A 35 7.84 6.12 -20.61
C GLU A 35 6.40 5.60 -20.64
N ILE A 36 5.80 5.41 -19.47
CA ILE A 36 4.41 4.96 -19.32
C ILE A 36 3.62 5.95 -18.47
N GLN A 37 2.33 6.04 -18.74
CA GLN A 37 1.36 6.69 -17.86
C GLN A 37 0.50 5.63 -17.21
N VAL A 38 0.30 5.73 -15.90
CA VAL A 38 -0.61 4.85 -15.16
C VAL A 38 -1.78 5.69 -14.67
N VAL A 39 -2.98 5.31 -15.08
CA VAL A 39 -4.24 5.88 -14.61
C VAL A 39 -4.86 4.89 -13.65
N TYR A 40 -5.16 5.34 -12.44
CA TYR A 40 -5.71 4.48 -11.39
C TYR A 40 -6.94 5.10 -10.75
N THR A 41 -7.90 4.26 -10.40
CA THR A 41 -9.12 4.65 -9.72
C THR A 41 -9.15 4.00 -8.34
N PHE A 42 -9.37 4.82 -7.32
CA PHE A 42 -9.49 4.33 -5.95
C PHE A 42 -10.82 3.60 -5.74
N ALA A 43 -10.77 2.57 -4.91
CA ALA A 43 -11.96 1.85 -4.48
C ALA A 43 -12.92 2.76 -3.69
N SER A 44 -14.19 2.37 -3.61
CA SER A 44 -15.24 3.21 -3.04
C SER A 44 -15.26 3.29 -1.50
N ASN A 45 -14.40 2.57 -0.81
CA ASN A 45 -14.44 2.39 0.65
C ASN A 45 -13.13 2.71 1.37
N ILE A 46 -12.29 3.58 0.79
CA ILE A 46 -10.97 3.89 1.35
C ILE A 46 -10.84 5.30 1.97
N GLY A 47 -11.93 6.00 2.19
CA GLY A 47 -11.93 7.32 2.81
C GLY A 47 -12.09 8.46 1.80
N SER A 48 -11.35 9.55 1.98
CA SER A 48 -11.50 10.78 1.19
C SER A 48 -11.18 10.63 -0.30
N GLU A 49 -10.32 9.67 -0.67
CA GLU A 49 -9.92 9.37 -2.04
C GLU A 49 -10.90 8.46 -2.77
N SER A 50 -11.90 7.91 -2.07
CA SER A 50 -12.86 6.93 -2.61
C SER A 50 -13.44 7.34 -3.95
N GLY A 51 -13.32 6.45 -4.94
CA GLY A 51 -13.86 6.62 -6.28
C GLY A 51 -13.15 7.65 -7.15
N GLN A 52 -12.13 8.33 -6.65
CA GLN A 52 -11.35 9.30 -7.42
C GLN A 52 -10.40 8.60 -8.40
N THR A 53 -10.18 9.24 -9.54
CA THR A 53 -9.21 8.80 -10.56
C THR A 53 -8.06 9.79 -10.61
N ASP A 54 -6.84 9.26 -10.64
CA ASP A 54 -5.63 10.05 -10.77
C ASP A 54 -4.66 9.35 -11.73
N SER A 55 -3.56 10.01 -12.06
CA SER A 55 -2.56 9.45 -12.96
C SER A 55 -1.15 9.85 -12.59
N ILE A 56 -0.20 9.03 -13.00
CA ILE A 56 1.22 9.26 -12.80
C ILE A 56 1.99 8.85 -14.07
N VAL A 57 3.09 9.56 -14.35
CA VAL A 57 4.01 9.23 -15.43
C VAL A 57 5.27 8.63 -14.83
N ILE A 58 5.70 7.49 -15.35
CA ILE A 58 6.90 6.79 -14.89
C ILE A 58 7.87 6.65 -16.06
N LYS A 59 9.05 7.25 -15.89
CA LYS A 59 10.11 7.21 -16.89
C LYS A 59 10.69 5.81 -17.06
N PRO A 60 11.37 5.53 -18.19
CA PRO A 60 12.01 4.24 -18.41
C PRO A 60 12.94 3.84 -17.27
N MET A 61 12.88 2.58 -16.88
CA MET A 61 13.74 1.97 -15.85
C MET A 61 13.70 2.68 -14.49
N GLN A 62 12.60 3.36 -14.18
CA GLN A 62 12.41 4.06 -12.91
C GLN A 62 11.23 3.48 -12.12
N SER A 63 11.31 3.66 -10.81
CA SER A 63 10.23 3.35 -9.88
C SER A 63 9.63 4.64 -9.34
N ASN A 64 8.32 4.63 -9.10
CA ASN A 64 7.63 5.75 -8.50
C ASN A 64 6.65 5.28 -7.44
N ARG A 65 6.83 5.80 -6.21
CA ARG A 65 5.84 5.70 -5.15
C ARG A 65 4.71 6.65 -5.50
N PHE A 66 3.55 6.13 -5.84
CA PHE A 66 2.44 6.95 -6.37
C PHE A 66 1.31 7.13 -5.37
N VAL A 67 1.19 6.27 -4.38
CA VAL A 67 0.18 6.36 -3.32
C VAL A 67 0.80 6.01 -1.98
N GLU A 68 0.43 6.77 -0.96
CA GLU A 68 0.87 6.57 0.41
C GLU A 68 -0.27 6.89 1.38
N PHE A 69 -0.49 5.99 2.34
CA PHE A 69 -1.44 6.20 3.44
C PHE A 69 -0.68 6.17 4.76
N ILE A 70 -0.79 7.24 5.54
CA ILE A 70 -0.16 7.37 6.86
C ILE A 70 -0.85 6.47 7.89
N ILE A 71 -2.14 6.22 7.71
CA ILE A 71 -2.92 5.32 8.54
C ILE A 71 -3.40 4.19 7.65
N GLY A 72 -2.82 3.02 7.84
CA GLY A 72 -3.14 1.84 7.06
C GLY A 72 -3.00 0.57 7.89
N ALA A 73 -3.20 -0.56 7.25
CA ALA A 73 -3.14 -1.87 7.86
C ALA A 73 -2.58 -2.91 6.86
N PRO A 74 -2.11 -4.08 7.35
CA PRO A 74 -1.59 -5.13 6.48
C PRO A 74 -2.61 -5.63 5.44
N ASP A 75 -3.90 -5.54 5.75
CA ASP A 75 -4.99 -5.93 4.86
C ASP A 75 -5.37 -4.87 3.81
N TRP A 76 -4.68 -3.73 3.78
CA TRP A 76 -4.80 -2.74 2.74
C TRP A 76 -4.01 -3.15 1.50
N THR A 77 -4.43 -4.25 0.92
CA THR A 77 -3.86 -4.81 -0.30
C THR A 77 -4.16 -3.91 -1.51
N PRO A 78 -3.43 -4.05 -2.63
CA PRO A 78 -3.73 -3.27 -3.83
C PRO A 78 -5.19 -3.40 -4.31
N SER A 79 -5.78 -4.57 -4.22
CA SER A 79 -7.20 -4.78 -4.58
C SER A 79 -8.18 -4.12 -3.62
N HIS A 80 -7.78 -3.88 -2.37
CA HIS A 80 -8.57 -3.12 -1.41
C HIS A 80 -8.58 -1.63 -1.72
N VAL A 81 -7.45 -1.11 -2.21
CA VAL A 81 -7.22 0.32 -2.43
C VAL A 81 -7.62 0.77 -3.84
N PHE A 82 -7.33 -0.04 -4.85
CA PHE A 82 -7.57 0.30 -6.26
C PHE A 82 -8.68 -0.54 -6.86
N GLU A 83 -9.67 0.14 -7.45
CA GLU A 83 -10.72 -0.49 -8.23
C GLU A 83 -10.19 -0.94 -9.58
N SER A 84 -9.42 -0.09 -10.25
CA SER A 84 -8.88 -0.37 -11.57
C SER A 84 -7.59 0.39 -11.83
N MET A 85 -6.79 -0.11 -12.78
CA MET A 85 -5.57 0.54 -13.26
C MET A 85 -5.46 0.34 -14.78
N VAL A 86 -4.97 1.37 -15.47
CA VAL A 86 -4.67 1.33 -16.91
C VAL A 86 -3.28 1.87 -17.14
N PHE A 87 -2.47 1.10 -17.86
CA PHE A 87 -1.13 1.48 -18.27
C PHE A 87 -1.17 1.92 -19.73
N LEU A 88 -0.72 3.11 -20.01
CA LEU A 88 -0.76 3.74 -21.33
C LEU A 88 0.65 4.06 -21.82
N SER A 89 0.83 3.98 -23.15
CA SER A 89 2.01 4.54 -23.81
C SER A 89 1.96 6.07 -23.84
N THR A 90 3.04 6.71 -24.26
CA THR A 90 3.07 8.17 -24.49
C THR A 90 2.06 8.64 -25.54
N GLU A 91 1.70 7.77 -26.47
CA GLU A 91 0.69 8.02 -27.50
C GLU A 91 -0.74 7.69 -27.04
N LYS A 92 -0.89 7.33 -25.76
CA LYS A 92 -2.16 6.96 -25.10
C LYS A 92 -2.76 5.63 -25.57
N ASP A 93 -1.95 4.78 -26.19
CA ASP A 93 -2.34 3.40 -26.44
C ASP A 93 -2.35 2.59 -25.16
N THR A 94 -3.37 1.75 -24.97
CA THR A 94 -3.47 0.88 -23.81
C THR A 94 -2.45 -0.25 -23.90
N LEU A 95 -1.52 -0.29 -22.94
CA LEU A 95 -0.52 -1.35 -22.81
C LEU A 95 -1.01 -2.48 -21.92
N LEU A 96 -1.71 -2.14 -20.85
CA LEU A 96 -2.29 -3.09 -19.90
C LEU A 96 -3.52 -2.46 -19.25
N LYS A 97 -4.58 -3.22 -19.11
CA LYS A 97 -5.79 -2.81 -18.41
C LYS A 97 -6.12 -3.81 -17.32
N MET A 98 -6.26 -3.31 -16.10
CA MET A 98 -6.70 -4.08 -14.94
C MET A 98 -8.08 -3.59 -14.53
N ASP A 99 -9.14 -4.26 -14.96
CA ASP A 99 -10.50 -3.98 -14.50
C ASP A 99 -10.70 -4.47 -13.05
N VAL A 100 -9.90 -5.46 -12.65
CA VAL A 100 -9.78 -5.96 -11.29
C VAL A 100 -8.28 -6.06 -10.97
N VAL A 101 -7.86 -5.45 -9.88
CA VAL A 101 -6.47 -5.51 -9.42
C VAL A 101 -6.24 -6.84 -8.72
N ASP A 102 -5.24 -7.60 -9.16
CA ASP A 102 -4.85 -8.89 -8.58
C ASP A 102 -3.65 -8.70 -7.66
N ASP A 103 -3.84 -8.92 -6.36
CA ASP A 103 -2.79 -8.75 -5.36
C ASP A 103 -1.59 -9.68 -5.57
N ARG A 104 -1.80 -10.82 -6.24
CA ARG A 104 -0.75 -11.81 -6.52
C ARG A 104 0.31 -11.30 -7.50
N GLU A 105 0.00 -10.27 -8.26
CA GLU A 105 0.93 -9.62 -9.19
C GLU A 105 1.82 -8.59 -8.51
N TRP A 106 1.58 -8.31 -7.25
CA TRP A 106 2.34 -7.35 -6.45
C TRP A 106 3.26 -8.05 -5.48
N VAL A 107 4.42 -7.45 -5.24
CA VAL A 107 5.37 -7.92 -4.21
C VAL A 107 5.12 -7.15 -2.93
N PHE A 108 4.80 -7.88 -1.88
CA PHE A 108 4.58 -7.32 -0.55
C PHE A 108 5.81 -7.45 0.32
N THR A 109 6.20 -6.37 0.96
CA THR A 109 7.21 -6.34 2.02
C THR A 109 6.68 -5.57 3.21
N ASP A 110 7.02 -6.04 4.41
CA ASP A 110 6.63 -5.38 5.63
C ASP A 110 7.82 -5.24 6.59
N SER A 111 7.74 -4.23 7.43
CA SER A 111 8.64 -4.05 8.56
C SER A 111 7.90 -3.41 9.72
N VAL A 112 8.37 -3.67 10.94
CA VAL A 112 7.84 -3.06 12.15
C VAL A 112 8.97 -2.36 12.85
N ILE A 113 8.79 -1.08 13.13
CA ILE A 113 9.77 -0.27 13.86
C ILE A 113 9.16 0.11 15.21
N ASP A 114 9.95 -0.08 16.28
CA ASP A 114 9.56 0.25 17.64
C ASP A 114 10.20 1.59 18.04
N HIS A 115 9.36 2.60 18.20
CA HIS A 115 9.73 3.95 18.66
C HIS A 115 9.19 4.23 20.08
N GLY A 116 9.00 3.19 20.92
CA GLY A 116 8.22 3.28 22.15
C GLY A 116 6.75 2.95 21.92
N TYR A 117 6.32 2.93 20.67
CA TYR A 117 5.09 2.35 20.13
C TYR A 117 5.46 1.70 18.79
N LYS A 118 4.74 0.65 18.43
CA LYS A 118 5.02 -0.10 17.20
C LYS A 118 4.32 0.52 16.02
N VAL A 119 5.09 0.76 14.94
CA VAL A 119 4.59 1.23 13.65
C VAL A 119 4.90 0.19 12.59
N GLY A 120 3.89 -0.28 11.90
CA GLY A 120 4.04 -1.16 10.76
C GLY A 120 4.24 -0.36 9.46
N TYR A 121 5.17 -0.79 8.65
CA TYR A 121 5.41 -0.25 7.31
C TYR A 121 5.09 -1.35 6.30
N TYR A 122 4.10 -1.11 5.46
CA TYR A 122 3.59 -2.08 4.48
C TYR A 122 3.83 -1.53 3.08
N HIS A 123 4.63 -2.24 2.30
CA HIS A 123 5.04 -1.79 0.97
C HIS A 123 4.61 -2.78 -0.10
N TRP A 124 3.94 -2.26 -1.14
CA TRP A 124 3.48 -3.01 -2.29
C TRP A 124 4.17 -2.50 -3.55
N LEU A 125 4.80 -3.40 -4.31
CA LEU A 125 5.52 -3.10 -5.53
C LEU A 125 4.93 -3.87 -6.71
N TYR A 126 4.53 -3.17 -7.74
CA TYR A 126 4.17 -3.73 -9.04
C TYR A 126 5.29 -3.47 -10.04
N LYS A 127 5.75 -4.50 -10.74
CA LYS A 127 6.74 -4.41 -11.80
C LYS A 127 6.04 -4.51 -13.15
N PHE A 128 5.99 -3.39 -13.85
CA PHE A 128 5.46 -3.35 -15.21
C PHE A 128 6.54 -3.76 -16.20
N SER A 129 6.23 -4.75 -17.01
CA SER A 129 7.06 -5.21 -18.13
C SER A 129 6.18 -5.49 -19.34
N LYS A 130 6.75 -5.37 -20.52
CA LYS A 130 6.07 -5.76 -21.77
C LYS A 130 6.23 -7.26 -21.99
#